data_c0f4b72953c5beca98bda7e52d4bd66b
#
_entry.id   c0f4b72953c5beca98bda7e52d4bd66b
#
_cell.length_a   1.000
_cell.length_b   1.000
_cell.length_c   1.000
_cell.angle_alpha   90.00
_cell.angle_beta   90.00
_cell.angle_gamma   90.00
#
_symmetry.space_group_name_H-M   'P 1'
#
loop_
_entity.id
_entity.type
_entity.pdbx_description
1 polymer ?
#
loop_
_entity_poly.entity_id
_entity_poly.type
_entity_poly.pdbx_seq_one_letter_code
_entity_poly.pdbx_strand_id
1 'polypeptide(L)'
;MTPSPHDALFKAVLGKPEHARGALRAVLPVPVAEAIDWPTLVRHPGSFVDPELQERHTDLLFSATWRGGGQALVYLLFEHQSTSDGKMAFRLLRYLVRIWERWCNEHPSWNALPVIVPIVLYHGATPWSAAMSFDALFDLPDGVRSAIAPHLVRVTYLVDDLSAIPDDSLRARAEMTSLAMLVAVCFKYARTAPDLVEKLSRWADTMREVRSAPNGLEALALVMRYILMVNDHVEPEALQALLERTVGPEAKDTIMTAGERLIEQGVQKGERTLLLRLLRRRFGDQVDTETERRLASASVEQIETWGERVLSAVTLIELFAD
;
A
#
# COMPACT_ATOMS: atom_id res chain seq x y z
N MET A 1 6.85 -6.39 11.57
CA MET A 1 5.45 -6.71 11.19
C MET A 1 5.40 -7.05 9.70
N THR A 2 4.63 -8.06 9.30
CA THR A 2 4.39 -8.35 7.88
C THR A 2 3.56 -7.21 7.30
N PRO A 3 3.94 -6.62 6.14
CA PRO A 3 3.14 -5.57 5.51
C PRO A 3 1.72 -6.07 5.23
N SER A 4 0.71 -5.20 5.33
CA SER A 4 -0.65 -5.58 4.98
C SER A 4 -0.73 -5.94 3.49
N PRO A 5 -1.67 -6.82 3.06
CA PRO A 5 -1.85 -7.13 1.65
C PRO A 5 -2.07 -5.88 0.79
N HIS A 6 -2.80 -4.90 1.35
CA HIS A 6 -3.06 -3.62 0.71
C HIS A 6 -1.75 -2.84 0.46
N ASP A 7 -0.90 -2.72 1.49
CA ASP A 7 0.39 -2.02 1.39
C ASP A 7 1.33 -2.71 0.40
N ALA A 8 1.34 -4.05 0.42
CA ALA A 8 2.17 -4.82 -0.50
C ALA A 8 1.79 -4.56 -1.96
N LEU A 9 0.48 -4.61 -2.30
CA LEU A 9 0.00 -4.34 -3.65
C LEU A 9 0.23 -2.88 -4.06
N PHE A 10 -0.07 -1.93 -3.15
CA PHE A 10 0.16 -0.51 -3.36
C PHE A 10 1.62 -0.23 -3.73
N LYS A 11 2.57 -0.71 -2.92
CA LYS A 11 4.01 -0.55 -3.17
C LYS A 11 4.50 -1.24 -4.44
N ALA A 12 4.01 -2.45 -4.69
CA ALA A 12 4.44 -3.25 -5.83
C ALA A 12 4.04 -2.62 -7.17
N VAL A 13 2.86 -1.98 -7.24
CA VAL A 13 2.33 -1.40 -8.48
C VAL A 13 2.51 0.12 -8.48
N LEU A 14 1.88 0.84 -7.56
CA LEU A 14 1.94 2.30 -7.55
C LEU A 14 3.29 2.86 -7.05
N GLY A 15 4.18 2.00 -6.56
CA GLY A 15 5.58 2.35 -6.31
C GLY A 15 6.42 2.54 -7.57
N LYS A 16 5.93 2.15 -8.73
CA LYS A 16 6.61 2.34 -10.02
C LYS A 16 6.13 3.62 -10.68
N PRO A 17 7.04 4.53 -11.09
CA PRO A 17 6.66 5.82 -11.68
C PRO A 17 5.69 5.72 -12.86
N GLU A 18 5.86 4.72 -13.72
CA GLU A 18 4.99 4.48 -14.87
C GLU A 18 3.52 4.22 -14.48
N HIS A 19 3.29 3.55 -13.35
CA HIS A 19 1.94 3.28 -12.84
C HIS A 19 1.42 4.42 -11.96
N ALA A 20 2.30 5.05 -11.16
CA ALA A 20 1.94 6.16 -10.27
C ALA A 20 1.50 7.40 -11.05
N ARG A 21 2.16 7.70 -12.19
CA ARG A 21 1.91 8.91 -12.97
C ARG A 21 0.44 9.15 -13.26
N GLY A 22 -0.24 8.17 -13.82
CA GLY A 22 -1.66 8.31 -14.18
C GLY A 22 -2.57 8.50 -12.96
N ALA A 23 -2.30 7.78 -11.86
CA ALA A 23 -3.05 7.93 -10.62
C ALA A 23 -2.85 9.31 -9.99
N LEU A 24 -1.62 9.81 -9.93
CA LEU A 24 -1.30 11.13 -9.41
C LEU A 24 -1.91 12.25 -10.26
N ARG A 25 -1.82 12.15 -11.59
CA ARG A 25 -2.43 13.13 -12.50
C ARG A 25 -3.94 13.24 -12.37
N ALA A 26 -4.61 12.12 -12.10
CA ALA A 26 -6.06 12.09 -11.97
C ALA A 26 -6.59 12.86 -10.75
N VAL A 27 -5.73 13.09 -9.74
CA VAL A 27 -6.11 13.73 -8.46
C VAL A 27 -5.62 15.17 -8.36
N LEU A 28 -4.49 15.47 -8.99
CA LEU A 28 -3.92 16.80 -8.97
C LEU A 28 -4.82 17.82 -9.69
N PRO A 29 -4.89 19.07 -9.20
CA PRO A 29 -5.52 20.15 -9.96
C PRO A 29 -4.89 20.24 -11.36
N VAL A 30 -5.73 20.42 -12.37
CA VAL A 30 -5.31 20.43 -13.79
C VAL A 30 -4.10 21.33 -14.05
N PRO A 31 -4.05 22.60 -13.57
CA PRO A 31 -2.88 23.45 -13.81
C PRO A 31 -1.58 22.90 -13.20
N VAL A 32 -1.66 22.21 -12.06
CA VAL A 32 -0.51 21.57 -11.41
C VAL A 32 -0.06 20.35 -12.22
N ALA A 33 -1.01 19.50 -12.61
CA ALA A 33 -0.74 18.32 -13.42
C ALA A 33 -0.11 18.66 -14.78
N GLU A 34 -0.52 19.75 -15.40
CA GLU A 34 0.05 20.24 -16.66
C GLU A 34 1.43 20.85 -16.51
N ALA A 35 1.69 21.49 -15.38
CA ALA A 35 2.99 22.14 -15.11
C ALA A 35 4.11 21.15 -14.78
N ILE A 36 3.80 19.92 -14.36
CA ILE A 36 4.79 18.88 -14.02
C ILE A 36 5.37 18.27 -15.30
N ASP A 37 6.68 18.11 -15.34
CA ASP A 37 7.38 17.32 -16.36
C ASP A 37 7.38 15.84 -15.96
N TRP A 38 6.33 15.12 -16.33
CA TRP A 38 6.08 13.74 -15.92
C TRP A 38 7.16 12.72 -16.30
N PRO A 39 7.87 12.83 -17.43
CA PRO A 39 9.04 12.00 -17.73
C PRO A 39 10.13 12.05 -16.66
N THR A 40 10.21 13.11 -15.87
CA THR A 40 11.18 13.27 -14.78
C THR A 40 10.71 12.68 -13.45
N LEU A 41 9.53 12.04 -13.41
CA LEU A 41 9.00 11.45 -12.18
C LEU A 41 9.91 10.34 -11.67
N VAL A 42 10.44 10.50 -10.46
CA VAL A 42 11.33 9.54 -9.81
C VAL A 42 10.80 9.21 -8.43
N ARG A 43 10.81 7.93 -8.08
CA ARG A 43 10.50 7.48 -6.73
C ARG A 43 11.71 7.61 -5.81
N HIS A 44 11.51 8.16 -4.63
CA HIS A 44 12.52 8.17 -3.58
C HIS A 44 12.44 6.91 -2.70
N PRO A 45 13.58 6.41 -2.21
CA PRO A 45 13.60 5.31 -1.25
C PRO A 45 12.80 5.67 0.00
N GLY A 46 12.13 4.69 0.62
CA GLY A 46 11.31 4.88 1.82
C GLY A 46 12.05 5.37 3.08
N SER A 47 13.40 5.48 3.03
CA SER A 47 14.23 6.08 4.09
C SER A 47 14.10 7.60 4.22
N PHE A 48 13.28 8.25 3.40
CA PHE A 48 12.96 9.69 3.52
C PHE A 48 12.02 9.99 4.69
N VAL A 49 11.29 8.99 5.16
CA VAL A 49 10.38 9.13 6.30
C VAL A 49 11.06 8.55 7.53
N ASP A 50 10.84 9.17 8.69
CA ASP A 50 11.39 8.77 9.99
C ASP A 50 11.25 7.25 10.21
N PRO A 51 12.30 6.53 10.66
CA PRO A 51 12.23 5.11 10.98
C PRO A 51 11.08 4.75 11.94
N GLU A 52 10.75 5.61 12.90
CA GLU A 52 9.60 5.41 13.80
C GLU A 52 8.24 5.51 13.09
N LEU A 53 8.18 6.19 11.93
CA LEU A 53 6.99 6.31 11.11
C LEU A 53 6.92 5.23 10.03
N GLN A 54 8.07 4.67 9.60
CA GLN A 54 8.15 3.60 8.59
C GLN A 54 7.48 2.29 9.03
N GLU A 55 7.45 1.99 10.32
CA GLU A 55 6.90 0.72 10.82
C GLU A 55 5.37 0.61 10.68
N ARG A 56 4.67 1.70 10.41
CA ARG A 56 3.20 1.73 10.45
C ARG A 56 2.49 2.14 9.18
N HIS A 57 3.19 2.74 8.19
CA HIS A 57 2.52 3.35 7.03
C HIS A 57 3.28 3.13 5.72
N THR A 58 2.51 3.00 4.65
CA THR A 58 3.01 2.73 3.30
C THR A 58 2.97 4.02 2.50
N ASP A 59 4.02 4.81 2.62
CA ASP A 59 4.12 6.07 1.91
C ASP A 59 5.02 5.90 0.69
N LEU A 60 4.63 6.53 -0.40
CA LEU A 60 5.44 6.66 -1.60
C LEU A 60 5.78 8.12 -1.81
N LEU A 61 7.07 8.42 -1.85
CA LEU A 61 7.54 9.76 -2.16
C LEU A 61 8.09 9.79 -3.57
N PHE A 62 7.54 10.68 -4.38
CA PHE A 62 8.01 10.93 -5.74
C PHE A 62 8.48 12.38 -5.85
N SER A 63 9.45 12.63 -6.71
CA SER A 63 9.79 13.97 -7.16
C SER A 63 9.70 14.07 -8.67
N ALA A 64 9.39 15.26 -9.14
CA ALA A 64 9.42 15.62 -10.55
C ALA A 64 9.85 17.08 -10.70
N THR A 65 10.26 17.48 -11.89
CA THR A 65 10.58 18.88 -12.21
C THR A 65 9.37 19.59 -12.82
N TRP A 66 9.39 20.92 -12.81
CA TRP A 66 8.43 21.73 -13.54
C TRP A 66 8.79 21.80 -15.03
N ARG A 67 7.80 21.83 -15.91
CA ARG A 67 7.98 22.16 -17.33
C ARG A 67 8.51 23.58 -17.46
N GLY A 68 9.45 23.79 -18.36
CA GLY A 68 10.00 25.12 -18.59
C GLY A 68 11.26 25.45 -17.77
N GLY A 69 11.71 24.52 -16.97
CA GLY A 69 12.96 24.65 -16.22
C GLY A 69 12.81 25.51 -14.96
N GLY A 70 13.30 25.03 -13.90
CA GLY A 70 13.39 25.65 -12.60
C GLY A 70 13.88 24.60 -11.61
N GLN A 71 14.68 24.99 -10.63
CA GLN A 71 15.21 24.05 -9.62
C GLN A 71 14.14 23.59 -8.61
N ALA A 72 12.86 23.96 -8.78
CA ALA A 72 11.79 23.55 -7.87
C ALA A 72 11.39 22.11 -8.15
N LEU A 73 11.82 21.19 -7.30
CA LEU A 73 11.30 19.82 -7.25
C LEU A 73 9.90 19.84 -6.64
N VAL A 74 8.99 19.08 -7.23
CA VAL A 74 7.68 18.79 -6.65
C VAL A 74 7.77 17.42 -6.00
N TYR A 75 7.55 17.36 -4.70
CA TYR A 75 7.39 16.09 -4.01
C TYR A 75 5.90 15.74 -3.94
N LEU A 76 5.57 14.52 -4.36
CA LEU A 76 4.23 13.95 -4.30
C LEU A 76 4.26 12.84 -3.23
N LEU A 77 3.72 13.14 -2.08
CA LEU A 77 3.58 12.18 -0.98
C LEU A 77 2.28 11.41 -1.19
N PHE A 78 2.39 10.16 -1.59
CA PHE A 78 1.25 9.30 -1.89
C PHE A 78 1.04 8.30 -0.76
N GLU A 79 0.08 8.58 0.08
CA GLU A 79 -0.31 7.80 1.26
C GLU A 79 -1.50 6.90 0.91
N HIS A 80 -1.50 5.68 1.42
CA HIS A 80 -2.57 4.72 1.22
C HIS A 80 -3.33 4.47 2.53
N GLN A 81 -4.67 4.52 2.46
CA GLN A 81 -5.53 4.32 3.63
C GLN A 81 -6.74 3.43 3.33
N SER A 82 -7.03 2.49 4.22
CA SER A 82 -8.24 1.65 4.19
C SER A 82 -9.28 2.05 5.23
N THR A 83 -8.94 2.98 6.11
CA THR A 83 -9.84 3.55 7.13
C THR A 83 -9.62 5.06 7.21
N SER A 84 -10.69 5.82 7.47
CA SER A 84 -10.57 7.27 7.64
C SER A 84 -9.85 7.57 8.96
N ASP A 85 -8.73 8.30 8.88
CA ASP A 85 -7.92 8.69 10.04
C ASP A 85 -8.17 10.17 10.37
N GLY A 86 -8.86 10.44 11.47
CA GLY A 86 -9.15 11.81 11.93
C GLY A 86 -7.91 12.66 12.21
N LYS A 87 -6.72 12.04 12.34
CA LYS A 87 -5.43 12.72 12.56
C LYS A 87 -4.60 12.84 11.29
N MET A 88 -5.15 12.50 10.12
CA MET A 88 -4.41 12.47 8.86
C MET A 88 -3.71 13.78 8.54
N ALA A 89 -4.38 14.92 8.69
CA ALA A 89 -3.77 16.23 8.42
C ALA A 89 -2.55 16.50 9.31
N PHE A 90 -2.58 16.09 10.59
CA PHE A 90 -1.44 16.20 11.49
C PHE A 90 -0.30 15.24 11.09
N ARG A 91 -0.64 14.01 10.71
CA ARG A 91 0.34 13.02 10.27
C ARG A 91 1.07 13.49 9.01
N LEU A 92 0.33 13.99 8.04
CA LEU A 92 0.90 14.54 6.80
C LEU A 92 1.78 15.77 7.07
N LEU A 93 1.37 16.67 7.96
CA LEU A 93 2.22 17.81 8.37
C LEU A 93 3.56 17.34 8.93
N ARG A 94 3.58 16.31 9.78
CA ARG A 94 4.83 15.72 10.29
C ARG A 94 5.72 15.19 9.14
N TYR A 95 5.12 14.53 8.15
CA TYR A 95 5.86 14.05 6.98
C TYR A 95 6.46 15.21 6.18
N LEU A 96 5.67 16.23 5.90
CA LEU A 96 6.13 17.44 5.19
C LEU A 96 7.34 18.06 5.88
N VAL A 97 7.27 18.26 7.20
CA VAL A 97 8.37 18.84 7.99
C VAL A 97 9.63 17.97 7.88
N ARG A 98 9.50 16.63 8.02
CA ARG A 98 10.64 15.70 7.92
C ARG A 98 11.27 15.68 6.52
N ILE A 99 10.46 15.75 5.47
CA ILE A 99 10.97 15.85 4.10
C ILE A 99 11.75 17.14 3.92
N TRP A 100 11.21 18.28 4.39
CA TRP A 100 11.91 19.57 4.31
C TRP A 100 13.18 19.62 5.16
N GLU A 101 13.17 19.09 6.39
CA GLU A 101 14.37 19.01 7.23
C GLU A 101 15.50 18.26 6.51
N ARG A 102 15.20 17.10 5.96
CA ARG A 102 16.18 16.33 5.21
C ARG A 102 16.65 17.07 3.97
N TRP A 103 15.72 17.62 3.20
CA TRP A 103 16.06 18.39 2.00
C TRP A 103 16.96 19.57 2.32
N CYS A 104 16.70 20.33 3.39
CA CYS A 104 17.56 21.42 3.85
C CYS A 104 18.97 20.94 4.22
N ASN A 105 19.08 19.79 4.88
CA ASN A 105 20.38 19.20 5.22
C ASN A 105 21.19 18.80 3.96
N GLU A 106 20.51 18.30 2.93
CA GLU A 106 21.14 17.95 1.65
C GLU A 106 21.45 19.16 0.77
N HIS A 107 20.81 20.33 1.03
CA HIS A 107 20.94 21.56 0.25
C HIS A 107 21.22 22.78 1.15
N PRO A 108 22.40 22.89 1.79
CA PRO A 108 22.66 23.95 2.80
C PRO A 108 22.49 25.38 2.28
N SER A 109 22.63 25.60 0.96
CA SER A 109 22.52 26.91 0.31
C SER A 109 21.12 27.18 -0.27
N TRP A 110 20.08 26.53 0.25
CA TRP A 110 18.73 26.70 -0.28
C TRP A 110 18.18 28.12 -0.08
N ASN A 111 17.42 28.60 -1.07
CA ASN A 111 16.72 29.89 -1.03
C ASN A 111 15.18 29.70 -1.00
N ALA A 112 14.68 28.51 -1.39
CA ALA A 112 13.27 28.19 -1.40
C ALA A 112 13.10 26.69 -1.10
N LEU A 113 12.06 26.33 -0.35
CA LEU A 113 11.69 24.95 -0.09
C LEU A 113 11.01 24.32 -1.32
N PRO A 114 11.22 23.04 -1.56
CA PRO A 114 10.47 22.33 -2.59
C PRO A 114 8.98 22.26 -2.22
N VAL A 115 8.14 22.33 -3.24
CA VAL A 115 6.70 22.10 -3.06
C VAL A 115 6.46 20.63 -2.73
N ILE A 116 5.63 20.36 -1.72
CA ILE A 116 5.18 19.01 -1.41
C ILE A 116 3.66 18.98 -1.51
N VAL A 117 3.11 18.10 -2.34
CA VAL A 117 1.67 17.90 -2.47
C VAL A 117 1.30 16.57 -1.83
N PRO A 118 0.66 16.58 -0.65
CA PRO A 118 0.21 15.35 -0.02
C PRO A 118 -1.07 14.84 -0.70
N ILE A 119 -1.08 13.54 -1.02
CA ILE A 119 -2.20 12.86 -1.67
C ILE A 119 -2.49 11.60 -0.89
N VAL A 120 -3.74 11.38 -0.52
CA VAL A 120 -4.23 10.16 0.14
C VAL A 120 -5.05 9.36 -0.86
N LEU A 121 -4.63 8.14 -1.17
CA LEU A 121 -5.44 7.14 -1.85
C LEU A 121 -6.26 6.41 -0.80
N TYR A 122 -7.56 6.58 -0.85
CA TYR A 122 -8.47 5.98 0.11
C TYR A 122 -9.38 4.93 -0.53
N HIS A 123 -9.57 3.81 0.16
CA HIS A 123 -10.44 2.71 -0.31
C HIS A 123 -11.19 2.04 0.86
N GLY A 124 -11.68 2.83 1.80
CA GLY A 124 -12.47 2.31 2.93
C GLY A 124 -13.87 1.84 2.52
N ALA A 125 -14.57 1.22 3.49
CA ALA A 125 -15.95 0.77 3.29
C ALA A 125 -16.97 1.92 3.26
N THR A 126 -16.60 3.08 3.81
CA THR A 126 -17.41 4.31 3.83
C THR A 126 -16.61 5.45 3.22
N PRO A 127 -17.24 6.49 2.67
CA PRO A 127 -16.54 7.65 2.15
C PRO A 127 -15.60 8.30 3.17
N TRP A 128 -14.55 8.98 2.68
CA TRP A 128 -13.62 9.72 3.52
C TRP A 128 -14.34 10.75 4.37
N SER A 129 -14.05 10.80 5.67
CA SER A 129 -14.73 11.67 6.64
C SER A 129 -13.79 12.53 7.49
N ALA A 130 -12.48 12.34 7.40
CA ALA A 130 -11.53 13.13 8.17
C ALA A 130 -11.33 14.53 7.60
N ALA A 131 -10.97 15.47 8.48
CA ALA A 131 -10.66 16.84 8.09
C ALA A 131 -9.51 16.88 7.06
N MET A 132 -9.72 17.59 5.95
CA MET A 132 -8.75 17.72 4.85
C MET A 132 -7.78 18.89 5.03
N SER A 133 -7.84 19.59 6.17
CA SER A 133 -6.96 20.70 6.49
C SER A 133 -6.52 20.61 7.95
N PHE A 134 -5.24 20.95 8.19
CA PHE A 134 -4.66 20.91 9.54
C PHE A 134 -5.32 21.92 10.49
N ASP A 135 -5.67 23.10 10.02
CA ASP A 135 -6.34 24.14 10.81
C ASP A 135 -7.75 23.73 11.29
N ALA A 136 -8.36 22.76 10.61
CA ALA A 136 -9.65 22.20 11.05
C ALA A 136 -9.54 21.29 12.30
N LEU A 137 -8.34 20.89 12.70
CA LEU A 137 -8.11 20.06 13.89
C LEU A 137 -8.13 20.88 15.20
N PHE A 138 -8.09 22.22 15.12
CA PHE A 138 -8.17 23.04 16.31
C PHE A 138 -9.61 23.24 16.77
N ASP A 139 -9.86 22.95 18.03
CA ASP A 139 -11.13 23.25 18.68
C ASP A 139 -11.09 24.69 19.23
N LEU A 140 -11.72 25.62 18.51
CA LEU A 140 -11.69 27.06 18.81
C LEU A 140 -13.09 27.64 18.71
N PRO A 141 -13.50 28.50 19.65
CA PRO A 141 -14.74 29.29 19.54
C PRO A 141 -14.72 30.15 18.25
N ASP A 142 -15.87 30.31 17.60
CA ASP A 142 -15.98 30.98 16.28
C ASP A 142 -15.36 32.38 16.26
N GLY A 143 -15.60 33.20 17.31
CA GLY A 143 -15.00 34.54 17.40
C GLY A 143 -13.47 34.53 17.54
N VAL A 144 -12.92 33.54 18.24
CA VAL A 144 -11.48 33.36 18.40
C VAL A 144 -10.88 32.83 17.11
N ARG A 145 -11.54 31.88 16.46
CA ARG A 145 -11.09 31.29 15.18
C ARG A 145 -10.86 32.37 14.13
N SER A 146 -11.82 33.28 13.96
CA SER A 146 -11.73 34.36 12.97
C SER A 146 -10.55 35.30 13.25
N ALA A 147 -10.30 35.64 14.53
CA ALA A 147 -9.21 36.54 14.92
C ALA A 147 -7.83 35.91 14.76
N ILE A 148 -7.68 34.59 15.03
CA ILE A 148 -6.38 33.91 15.01
C ILE A 148 -6.08 33.24 13.65
N ALA A 149 -7.05 33.15 12.74
CA ALA A 149 -6.92 32.45 11.47
C ALA A 149 -5.63 32.82 10.66
N PRO A 150 -5.19 34.08 10.60
CA PRO A 150 -3.94 34.44 9.91
C PRO A 150 -2.68 33.85 10.54
N HIS A 151 -2.74 33.38 11.77
CA HIS A 151 -1.63 32.82 12.54
C HIS A 151 -1.67 31.31 12.66
N LEU A 152 -2.74 30.67 12.16
CA LEU A 152 -2.86 29.21 12.15
C LEU A 152 -2.06 28.63 10.97
N VAL A 153 -1.32 27.55 11.26
CA VAL A 153 -0.70 26.75 10.19
C VAL A 153 -1.80 26.12 9.36
N ARG A 154 -1.80 26.40 8.05
CA ARG A 154 -2.72 25.82 7.09
C ARG A 154 -1.98 24.89 6.15
N VAL A 155 -2.27 23.60 6.25
CA VAL A 155 -1.80 22.56 5.34
C VAL A 155 -3.01 21.75 4.92
N THR A 156 -3.22 21.63 3.62
CA THR A 156 -4.27 20.83 3.01
C THR A 156 -3.67 19.65 2.26
N TYR A 157 -4.47 18.62 2.06
CA TYR A 157 -4.09 17.46 1.25
C TYR A 157 -5.21 17.08 0.30
N LEU A 158 -4.88 16.31 -0.73
CA LEU A 158 -5.83 15.78 -1.69
C LEU A 158 -6.24 14.37 -1.29
N VAL A 159 -7.48 13.99 -1.56
CA VAL A 159 -7.99 12.64 -1.34
C VAL A 159 -8.48 12.07 -2.65
N ASP A 160 -7.95 10.92 -3.03
CA ASP A 160 -8.52 10.06 -4.07
C ASP A 160 -9.37 8.98 -3.39
N ASP A 161 -10.64 9.28 -3.20
CA ASP A 161 -11.58 8.37 -2.55
C ASP A 161 -12.17 7.38 -3.56
N LEU A 162 -11.52 6.22 -3.72
CA LEU A 162 -11.98 5.17 -4.62
C LEU A 162 -13.36 4.62 -4.24
N SER A 163 -13.76 4.71 -2.97
CA SER A 163 -15.07 4.22 -2.52
C SER A 163 -16.22 5.05 -3.07
N ALA A 164 -15.98 6.35 -3.29
CA ALA A 164 -16.98 7.31 -3.76
C ALA A 164 -16.98 7.53 -5.27
N ILE A 165 -15.91 7.14 -5.99
CA ILE A 165 -15.79 7.38 -7.44
C ILE A 165 -16.66 6.40 -8.22
N PRO A 166 -17.54 6.87 -9.14
CA PRO A 166 -18.25 6.01 -10.08
C PRO A 166 -17.28 5.27 -11.03
N ASP A 167 -17.65 4.07 -11.48
CA ASP A 167 -16.82 3.27 -12.39
C ASP A 167 -16.53 3.97 -13.71
N ASP A 168 -17.50 4.71 -14.26
CA ASP A 168 -17.28 5.48 -15.48
C ASP A 168 -16.26 6.60 -15.29
N SER A 169 -16.28 7.26 -14.14
CA SER A 169 -15.27 8.28 -13.79
C SER A 169 -13.90 7.67 -13.60
N LEU A 170 -13.83 6.45 -13.03
CA LEU A 170 -12.57 5.72 -12.91
C LEU A 170 -12.03 5.32 -14.30
N ARG A 171 -12.92 4.80 -15.20
CA ARG A 171 -12.55 4.48 -16.59
C ARG A 171 -12.07 5.69 -17.38
N ALA A 172 -12.62 6.87 -17.12
CA ALA A 172 -12.26 8.11 -17.78
C ALA A 172 -10.83 8.59 -17.44
N ARG A 173 -10.12 7.96 -16.51
CA ARG A 173 -8.73 8.26 -16.17
C ARG A 173 -7.76 7.69 -17.23
N ALA A 174 -7.83 8.24 -18.44
CA ALA A 174 -7.16 7.71 -19.63
C ALA A 174 -5.63 7.55 -19.52
N GLU A 175 -4.99 8.25 -18.60
CA GLU A 175 -3.53 8.17 -18.39
C GLU A 175 -3.10 7.12 -17.35
N MET A 176 -4.03 6.48 -16.69
CA MET A 176 -3.70 5.33 -15.83
C MET A 176 -3.32 4.13 -16.71
N THR A 177 -2.26 3.44 -16.34
CA THR A 177 -1.95 2.15 -16.95
C THR A 177 -3.04 1.13 -16.58
N SER A 178 -3.27 0.15 -17.45
CA SER A 178 -4.29 -0.89 -17.22
C SER A 178 -4.06 -1.64 -15.90
N LEU A 179 -2.79 -1.85 -15.51
CA LEU A 179 -2.48 -2.46 -14.21
C LEU A 179 -2.84 -1.54 -13.04
N ALA A 180 -2.50 -0.25 -13.09
CA ALA A 180 -2.87 0.70 -12.04
C ALA A 180 -4.40 0.84 -11.93
N MET A 181 -5.10 0.82 -13.07
CA MET A 181 -6.56 0.82 -13.14
C MET A 181 -7.15 -0.43 -12.47
N LEU A 182 -6.63 -1.62 -12.81
CA LEU A 182 -7.08 -2.88 -12.20
C LEU A 182 -6.82 -2.91 -10.69
N VAL A 183 -5.70 -2.38 -10.22
CA VAL A 183 -5.41 -2.22 -8.78
C VAL A 183 -6.41 -1.27 -8.10
N ALA A 184 -6.75 -0.14 -8.73
CA ALA A 184 -7.75 0.78 -8.19
C ALA A 184 -9.12 0.12 -8.08
N VAL A 185 -9.54 -0.68 -9.08
CA VAL A 185 -10.76 -1.49 -9.06
C VAL A 185 -10.73 -2.51 -7.93
N CYS A 186 -9.60 -3.19 -7.73
CA CYS A 186 -9.44 -4.15 -6.64
C CYS A 186 -9.48 -3.46 -5.27
N PHE A 187 -8.86 -2.32 -5.10
CA PHE A 187 -8.97 -1.54 -3.86
C PHE A 187 -10.41 -1.13 -3.59
N LYS A 188 -11.16 -0.74 -4.62
CA LYS A 188 -12.55 -0.35 -4.49
C LYS A 188 -13.46 -1.50 -4.06
N TYR A 189 -13.27 -2.71 -4.59
CA TYR A 189 -14.24 -3.79 -4.49
C TYR A 189 -13.78 -5.03 -3.72
N ALA A 190 -12.49 -5.36 -3.77
CA ALA A 190 -12.04 -6.69 -3.36
C ALA A 190 -12.39 -7.03 -1.90
N ARG A 191 -12.37 -6.05 -0.99
CA ARG A 191 -12.64 -6.30 0.44
C ARG A 191 -14.12 -6.36 0.79
N THR A 192 -14.99 -5.63 0.07
CA THR A 192 -16.36 -5.32 0.52
C THR A 192 -17.45 -5.84 -0.39
N ALA A 193 -17.15 -6.17 -1.65
CA ALA A 193 -18.17 -6.57 -2.61
C ALA A 193 -18.45 -8.06 -2.55
N PRO A 194 -19.69 -8.50 -2.22
CA PRO A 194 -20.07 -9.90 -2.26
C PRO A 194 -20.19 -10.43 -3.71
N ASP A 195 -20.45 -9.53 -4.66
CA ASP A 195 -20.56 -9.77 -6.10
C ASP A 195 -19.26 -9.44 -6.85
N LEU A 196 -18.10 -9.66 -6.21
CA LEU A 196 -16.78 -9.26 -6.72
C LEU A 196 -16.51 -9.78 -8.14
N VAL A 197 -16.81 -11.05 -8.41
CA VAL A 197 -16.57 -11.66 -9.73
C VAL A 197 -17.39 -10.97 -10.84
N GLU A 198 -18.64 -10.58 -10.56
CA GLU A 198 -19.47 -9.83 -11.49
C GLU A 198 -18.88 -8.42 -11.72
N LYS A 199 -18.50 -7.73 -10.66
CA LYS A 199 -17.85 -6.41 -10.76
C LYS A 199 -16.55 -6.47 -11.57
N LEU A 200 -15.69 -7.44 -11.29
CA LEU A 200 -14.45 -7.64 -12.05
C LEU A 200 -14.71 -8.00 -13.52
N SER A 201 -15.79 -8.74 -13.82
CA SER A 201 -16.12 -9.08 -15.21
C SER A 201 -16.38 -7.85 -16.09
N ARG A 202 -16.86 -6.76 -15.50
CA ARG A 202 -17.05 -5.47 -16.20
C ARG A 202 -15.73 -4.81 -16.58
N TRP A 203 -14.60 -5.27 -16.04
CA TRP A 203 -13.24 -4.79 -16.32
C TRP A 203 -12.42 -5.82 -17.12
N ALA A 204 -13.12 -6.70 -17.85
CA ALA A 204 -12.47 -7.73 -18.67
C ALA A 204 -11.51 -7.15 -19.72
N ASP A 205 -11.85 -5.99 -20.32
CA ASP A 205 -10.97 -5.30 -21.28
C ASP A 205 -9.65 -4.88 -20.62
N THR A 206 -9.75 -4.27 -19.44
CA THR A 206 -8.57 -3.88 -18.63
C THR A 206 -7.69 -5.09 -18.29
N MET A 207 -8.29 -6.23 -17.94
CA MET A 207 -7.52 -7.47 -17.67
C MET A 207 -6.80 -7.97 -18.92
N ARG A 208 -7.45 -7.91 -20.10
CA ARG A 208 -6.82 -8.29 -21.38
C ARG A 208 -5.64 -7.37 -21.74
N GLU A 209 -5.79 -6.07 -21.50
CA GLU A 209 -4.71 -5.11 -21.67
C GLU A 209 -3.54 -5.41 -20.72
N VAL A 210 -3.81 -5.69 -19.43
CA VAL A 210 -2.76 -6.10 -18.47
C VAL A 210 -2.06 -7.36 -18.97
N ARG A 211 -2.83 -8.36 -19.44
CA ARG A 211 -2.26 -9.61 -20.00
C ARG A 211 -1.32 -9.37 -21.17
N SER A 212 -1.64 -8.39 -22.02
CA SER A 212 -0.87 -8.07 -23.22
C SER A 212 0.42 -7.28 -22.94
N ALA A 213 0.57 -6.75 -21.72
CA ALA A 213 1.77 -6.04 -21.31
C ALA A 213 2.92 -7.01 -20.98
N PRO A 214 4.20 -6.57 -21.05
CA PRO A 214 5.31 -7.33 -20.51
C PRO A 214 5.05 -7.75 -19.06
N ASN A 215 5.32 -9.02 -18.72
CA ASN A 215 5.02 -9.60 -17.40
C ASN A 215 3.54 -9.53 -16.98
N GLY A 216 2.62 -9.50 -17.97
CA GLY A 216 1.17 -9.35 -17.71
C GLY A 216 0.57 -10.49 -16.90
N LEU A 217 1.05 -11.73 -17.07
CA LEU A 217 0.60 -12.88 -16.27
C LEU A 217 1.01 -12.73 -14.81
N GLU A 218 2.24 -12.34 -14.53
CA GLU A 218 2.74 -12.12 -13.17
C GLU A 218 1.99 -10.96 -12.49
N ALA A 219 1.68 -9.90 -13.26
CA ALA A 219 0.88 -8.79 -12.77
C ALA A 219 -0.54 -9.22 -12.41
N LEU A 220 -1.18 -10.05 -13.24
CA LEU A 220 -2.49 -10.64 -12.94
C LEU A 220 -2.42 -11.57 -11.71
N ALA A 221 -1.38 -12.40 -11.61
CA ALA A 221 -1.14 -13.26 -10.45
C ALA A 221 -1.05 -12.47 -9.16
N LEU A 222 -0.31 -11.35 -9.18
CA LEU A 222 -0.19 -10.45 -8.03
C LEU A 222 -1.55 -9.90 -7.60
N VAL A 223 -2.37 -9.46 -8.55
CA VAL A 223 -3.71 -8.92 -8.29
C VAL A 223 -4.65 -10.01 -7.75
N MET A 224 -4.65 -11.21 -8.36
CA MET A 224 -5.49 -12.32 -7.90
C MET A 224 -5.10 -12.79 -6.50
N ARG A 225 -3.79 -12.88 -6.24
CA ARG A 225 -3.28 -13.17 -4.91
C ARG A 225 -3.78 -12.16 -3.88
N TYR A 226 -3.75 -10.88 -4.21
CA TYR A 226 -4.29 -9.84 -3.34
C TYR A 226 -5.78 -10.05 -3.05
N ILE A 227 -6.59 -10.33 -4.07
CA ILE A 227 -8.03 -10.61 -3.91
C ILE A 227 -8.26 -11.77 -2.96
N LEU A 228 -7.56 -12.89 -3.17
CA LEU A 228 -7.66 -14.08 -2.31
C LEU A 228 -7.21 -13.83 -0.86
N MET A 229 -6.35 -12.84 -0.63
CA MET A 229 -5.90 -12.49 0.72
C MET A 229 -6.86 -11.56 1.48
N VAL A 230 -7.71 -10.81 0.79
CA VAL A 230 -8.54 -9.77 1.40
C VAL A 230 -10.04 -10.03 1.32
N ASN A 231 -10.46 -11.02 0.53
CA ASN A 231 -11.86 -11.41 0.37
C ASN A 231 -12.06 -12.85 0.84
N ASP A 232 -12.84 -13.01 1.89
CA ASP A 232 -13.13 -14.32 2.50
C ASP A 232 -14.34 -15.02 1.85
N HIS A 233 -15.00 -14.41 0.85
CA HIS A 233 -16.24 -14.90 0.25
C HIS A 233 -16.07 -15.34 -1.19
N VAL A 234 -14.99 -14.94 -1.86
CA VAL A 234 -14.77 -15.31 -3.26
C VAL A 234 -14.11 -16.67 -3.36
N GLU A 235 -14.76 -17.57 -4.08
CA GLU A 235 -14.21 -18.90 -4.35
C GLU A 235 -13.07 -18.78 -5.38
N PRO A 236 -11.90 -19.41 -5.13
CA PRO A 236 -10.77 -19.39 -6.06
C PRO A 236 -11.14 -19.86 -7.47
N GLU A 237 -12.02 -20.87 -7.57
CA GLU A 237 -12.51 -21.45 -8.82
C GLU A 237 -13.31 -20.42 -9.64
N ALA A 238 -14.08 -19.55 -8.98
CA ALA A 238 -14.85 -18.50 -9.65
C ALA A 238 -13.93 -17.41 -10.24
N LEU A 239 -12.85 -17.05 -9.53
CA LEU A 239 -11.81 -16.15 -10.06
C LEU A 239 -11.06 -16.79 -11.23
N GLN A 240 -10.73 -18.06 -11.10
CA GLN A 240 -10.08 -18.83 -12.16
C GLN A 240 -10.94 -18.86 -13.42
N ALA A 241 -12.22 -19.21 -13.31
CA ALA A 241 -13.16 -19.22 -14.44
C ALA A 241 -13.32 -17.83 -15.08
N LEU A 242 -13.30 -16.74 -14.29
CA LEU A 242 -13.31 -15.40 -14.80
C LEU A 242 -12.05 -15.12 -15.63
N LEU A 243 -10.86 -15.47 -15.14
CA LEU A 243 -9.61 -15.23 -15.88
C LEU A 243 -9.51 -16.09 -17.15
N GLU A 244 -9.82 -17.39 -17.08
CA GLU A 244 -9.84 -18.27 -18.26
C GLU A 244 -10.70 -17.69 -19.38
N ARG A 245 -11.90 -17.24 -19.03
CA ARG A 245 -12.84 -16.64 -19.99
C ARG A 245 -12.34 -15.28 -20.55
N THR A 246 -11.60 -14.52 -19.73
CA THR A 246 -11.22 -13.14 -20.05
C THR A 246 -9.86 -13.06 -20.76
N VAL A 247 -8.87 -13.81 -20.29
CA VAL A 247 -7.48 -13.70 -20.74
C VAL A 247 -6.88 -15.01 -21.28
N GLY A 248 -7.65 -16.08 -21.26
CA GLY A 248 -7.28 -17.38 -21.84
C GLY A 248 -6.84 -18.44 -20.80
N PRO A 249 -6.71 -19.71 -21.25
CA PRO A 249 -6.48 -20.84 -20.36
C PRO A 249 -5.11 -20.83 -19.64
N GLU A 250 -4.11 -20.14 -20.18
CA GLU A 250 -2.79 -19.99 -19.56
C GLU A 250 -2.84 -19.27 -18.21
N ALA A 251 -3.92 -18.50 -17.95
CA ALA A 251 -4.11 -17.81 -16.67
C ALA A 251 -4.47 -18.78 -15.53
N LYS A 252 -4.94 -19.99 -15.83
CA LYS A 252 -5.29 -21.01 -14.86
C LYS A 252 -4.10 -21.38 -13.99
N ASP A 253 -2.98 -21.73 -14.62
CA ASP A 253 -1.76 -22.15 -13.92
C ASP A 253 -1.20 -21.03 -13.06
N THR A 254 -1.40 -19.78 -13.50
CA THR A 254 -0.97 -18.58 -12.78
C THR A 254 -1.70 -18.38 -11.45
N ILE A 255 -3.02 -18.66 -11.41
CA ILE A 255 -3.81 -18.56 -10.15
C ILE A 255 -3.52 -19.76 -9.25
N MET A 256 -3.47 -20.97 -9.81
CA MET A 256 -3.15 -22.16 -9.02
C MET A 256 -1.82 -21.98 -8.31
N THR A 257 -0.78 -21.58 -9.01
CA THR A 257 0.54 -21.29 -8.40
C THR A 257 0.46 -20.16 -7.36
N ALA A 258 -0.37 -19.14 -7.56
CA ALA A 258 -0.56 -18.07 -6.58
C ALA A 258 -1.35 -18.55 -5.35
N GLY A 259 -2.39 -19.36 -5.55
CA GLY A 259 -3.19 -19.98 -4.51
C GLY A 259 -2.40 -20.99 -3.69
N GLU A 260 -1.68 -21.89 -4.34
CA GLU A 260 -0.81 -22.88 -3.71
C GLU A 260 0.26 -22.21 -2.84
N ARG A 261 0.93 -21.17 -3.33
CA ARG A 261 1.88 -20.39 -2.54
C ARG A 261 1.25 -19.70 -1.34
N LEU A 262 -0.03 -19.29 -1.43
CA LEU A 262 -0.74 -18.70 -0.29
C LEU A 262 -1.09 -19.75 0.77
N ILE A 263 -1.55 -20.91 0.34
CA ILE A 263 -1.86 -22.04 1.23
C ILE A 263 -0.56 -22.45 1.94
N GLU A 264 0.51 -22.64 1.20
CA GLU A 264 1.82 -22.98 1.74
C GLU A 264 2.33 -21.92 2.74
N GLN A 265 2.25 -20.63 2.40
CA GLN A 265 2.59 -19.54 3.33
C GLN A 265 1.67 -19.49 4.55
N GLY A 266 0.38 -19.80 4.38
CA GLY A 266 -0.61 -19.90 5.46
C GLY A 266 -0.29 -21.03 6.42
N VAL A 267 0.04 -22.19 5.91
CA VAL A 267 0.47 -23.38 6.68
C VAL A 267 1.73 -23.04 7.45
N GLN A 268 2.77 -22.56 6.78
CA GLN A 268 4.04 -22.18 7.43
C GLN A 268 3.85 -21.15 8.55
N LYS A 269 3.02 -20.13 8.31
CA LYS A 269 2.70 -19.12 9.33
C LYS A 269 1.94 -19.73 10.52
N GLY A 270 1.01 -20.62 10.23
CA GLY A 270 0.25 -21.38 11.24
C GLY A 270 1.17 -22.23 12.11
N GLU A 271 2.05 -23.00 11.51
CA GLU A 271 3.04 -23.85 12.17
C GLU A 271 4.00 -23.02 13.04
N ARG A 272 4.56 -21.92 12.52
CA ARG A 272 5.42 -21.02 13.31
C ARG A 272 4.68 -20.44 14.51
N THR A 273 3.42 -20.01 14.33
CA THR A 273 2.60 -19.46 15.41
C THR A 273 2.29 -20.51 16.47
N LEU A 274 1.97 -21.73 16.06
CA LEU A 274 1.73 -22.86 16.95
C LEU A 274 3.00 -23.19 17.73
N LEU A 275 4.12 -23.34 17.03
CA LEU A 275 5.43 -23.65 17.65
C LEU A 275 5.82 -22.57 18.67
N LEU A 276 5.69 -21.29 18.32
CA LEU A 276 5.97 -20.18 19.25
C LEU A 276 5.09 -20.26 20.51
N ARG A 277 3.81 -20.61 20.35
CA ARG A 277 2.88 -20.79 21.48
C ARG A 277 3.30 -21.96 22.37
N LEU A 278 3.71 -23.07 21.76
CA LEU A 278 4.20 -24.25 22.48
C LEU A 278 5.49 -23.94 23.23
N LEU A 279 6.43 -23.21 22.59
CA LEU A 279 7.67 -22.79 23.23
C LEU A 279 7.42 -21.89 24.43
N ARG A 280 6.59 -20.87 24.28
CA ARG A 280 6.22 -19.98 25.39
C ARG A 280 5.53 -20.74 26.53
N ARG A 281 4.71 -21.72 26.22
CA ARG A 281 4.06 -22.57 27.24
C ARG A 281 5.04 -23.46 27.97
N ARG A 282 6.08 -23.96 27.29
CA ARG A 282 7.03 -24.91 27.85
C ARG A 282 8.23 -24.24 28.52
N PHE A 283 8.80 -23.22 27.91
CA PHE A 283 10.03 -22.57 28.34
C PHE A 283 9.81 -21.17 28.94
N GLY A 284 8.57 -20.65 28.92
CA GLY A 284 8.21 -19.38 29.57
C GLY A 284 9.08 -18.21 29.11
N ASP A 285 9.64 -17.50 30.07
CA ASP A 285 10.45 -16.29 29.86
C ASP A 285 11.81 -16.54 29.17
N GLN A 286 12.21 -17.78 28.95
CA GLN A 286 13.41 -18.11 28.17
C GLN A 286 13.21 -17.88 26.66
N VAL A 287 11.94 -17.76 26.19
CA VAL A 287 11.63 -17.43 24.80
C VAL A 287 11.73 -15.91 24.60
N ASP A 288 12.90 -15.49 24.22
CA ASP A 288 13.27 -14.09 23.99
C ASP A 288 13.06 -13.65 22.54
N THR A 289 13.37 -12.38 22.26
CA THR A 289 13.29 -11.79 20.91
C THR A 289 14.20 -12.48 19.89
N GLU A 290 15.33 -13.05 20.35
CA GLU A 290 16.26 -13.79 19.47
C GLU A 290 15.64 -15.12 19.04
N THR A 291 15.00 -15.83 19.97
CA THR A 291 14.23 -17.04 19.70
C THR A 291 13.11 -16.78 18.69
N GLU A 292 12.37 -15.67 18.85
CA GLU A 292 11.32 -15.26 17.92
C GLU A 292 11.87 -14.95 16.52
N ARG A 293 13.02 -14.28 16.44
CA ARG A 293 13.70 -13.97 15.17
C ARG A 293 14.18 -15.25 14.49
N ARG A 294 14.73 -16.20 15.24
CA ARG A 294 15.16 -17.50 14.72
C ARG A 294 14.00 -18.28 14.12
N LEU A 295 12.85 -18.30 14.81
CA LEU A 295 11.62 -18.91 14.28
C LEU A 295 11.13 -18.19 13.00
N ALA A 296 11.19 -16.86 12.95
CA ALA A 296 10.75 -16.09 11.81
C ALA A 296 11.57 -16.36 10.54
N SER A 297 12.87 -16.67 10.69
CA SER A 297 13.80 -16.94 9.58
C SER A 297 13.96 -18.44 9.26
N ALA A 298 13.34 -19.34 10.03
CA ALA A 298 13.49 -20.78 9.87
C ALA A 298 12.84 -21.31 8.59
N SER A 299 13.44 -22.36 8.00
CA SER A 299 12.82 -23.13 6.90
C SER A 299 11.65 -23.97 7.43
N VAL A 300 10.87 -24.53 6.49
CA VAL A 300 9.75 -25.43 6.81
C VAL A 300 10.24 -26.65 7.56
N GLU A 301 11.29 -27.28 7.04
CA GLU A 301 11.87 -28.49 7.63
C GLU A 301 12.40 -28.21 9.06
N GLN A 302 12.96 -27.02 9.29
CA GLN A 302 13.38 -26.62 10.64
C GLN A 302 12.19 -26.45 11.59
N ILE A 303 11.09 -25.83 11.13
CA ILE A 303 9.87 -25.65 11.91
C ILE A 303 9.24 -27.00 12.27
N GLU A 304 9.14 -27.91 11.32
CA GLU A 304 8.65 -29.28 11.55
C GLU A 304 9.51 -30.01 12.56
N THR A 305 10.85 -30.01 12.35
CA THR A 305 11.81 -30.66 13.26
C THR A 305 11.71 -30.11 14.69
N TRP A 306 11.64 -28.78 14.83
CA TRP A 306 11.48 -28.15 16.14
C TRP A 306 10.09 -28.37 16.73
N GLY A 307 9.06 -28.50 15.88
CA GLY A 307 7.71 -28.87 16.28
C GLY A 307 7.62 -30.26 16.89
N GLU A 308 8.36 -31.24 16.38
CA GLU A 308 8.49 -32.56 16.96
C GLU A 308 9.33 -32.53 18.26
N ARG A 309 10.46 -31.84 18.22
CA ARG A 309 11.37 -31.76 19.37
C ARG A 309 10.78 -30.97 20.55
N VAL A 310 9.86 -30.03 20.33
CA VAL A 310 9.25 -29.25 21.41
C VAL A 310 8.57 -30.10 22.45
N LEU A 311 8.16 -31.32 22.11
CA LEU A 311 7.51 -32.26 23.03
C LEU A 311 8.50 -32.95 23.99
N SER A 312 9.75 -33.16 23.57
CA SER A 312 10.77 -33.92 24.30
C SER A 312 11.93 -33.09 24.83
N ALA A 313 12.36 -32.04 24.11
CA ALA A 313 13.53 -31.22 24.47
C ALA A 313 13.42 -30.63 25.88
N VAL A 314 14.52 -30.71 26.66
CA VAL A 314 14.58 -30.14 28.02
C VAL A 314 14.98 -28.68 28.02
N THR A 315 15.76 -28.24 27.03
CA THR A 315 16.23 -26.85 26.88
C THR A 315 15.99 -26.31 25.47
N LEU A 316 15.98 -24.98 25.32
CA LEU A 316 15.93 -24.34 23.98
C LEU A 316 17.17 -24.66 23.13
N ILE A 317 18.34 -24.88 23.77
CA ILE A 317 19.58 -25.29 23.08
C ILE A 317 19.39 -26.66 22.42
N GLU A 318 18.83 -27.61 23.16
CA GLU A 318 18.54 -28.95 22.65
C GLU A 318 17.49 -28.94 21.55
N LEU A 319 16.47 -28.10 21.69
CA LEU A 319 15.43 -27.95 20.69
C LEU A 319 15.97 -27.46 19.34
N PHE A 320 16.86 -26.47 19.40
CA PHE A 320 17.44 -25.83 18.21
C PHE A 320 18.77 -26.46 17.77
N ALA A 321 19.21 -27.57 18.37
CA ALA A 321 20.37 -28.30 17.89
C ALA A 321 20.14 -28.81 16.47
N ASP A 322 21.18 -28.74 15.62
CA ASP A 322 21.12 -29.20 14.22
C ASP A 322 20.95 -30.74 14.15
#